data_d389957faf37cb0e762473046fcd3166
#
_entry.id   d389957faf37cb0e762473046fcd3166
#
_cell.length_a   1.000
_cell.length_b   1.000
_cell.length_c   1.000
_cell.angle_alpha   90.00
_cell.angle_beta   90.00
_cell.angle_gamma   90.00
#
_symmetry.space_group_name_H-M   'P 1'
#
loop_
_entity.id
_entity.type
_entity.pdbx_description
1 polymer ?
#
loop_
_entity_poly.entity_id
_entity_poly.type
_entity_poly.pdbx_seq_one_letter_code
_entity_poly.pdbx_strand_id
1 'polypeptide(L)'
;MTNYVLDGLLKRRAEIAGDIENTHARLREMIIALENLDATILQFDPSYRVESIRPKAFRPPKDWANRGEMTRIILSVLRQAAEPLTTRDIALQLLVERALDKNDQRLLRLMTKRVGVALRLQRDKGGVKSDQGPGQYQLWEIKK
;
A
#
# COMPACT_ATOMS: atom_id res chain seq x y z
N MET A 1 -34.55 23.47 7.45
CA MET A 1 -33.36 23.03 8.19
C MET A 1 -32.29 22.58 7.20
N THR A 2 -31.17 23.21 7.25
CA THR A 2 -30.05 22.80 6.40
C THR A 2 -29.48 21.50 6.96
N ASN A 3 -29.47 20.47 6.15
CA ASN A 3 -28.90 19.18 6.59
C ASN A 3 -27.39 19.20 6.37
N TYR A 4 -26.65 19.71 7.33
CA TYR A 4 -25.18 19.82 7.28
C TYR A 4 -24.46 18.51 6.93
N VAL A 5 -25.05 17.38 7.33
CA VAL A 5 -24.49 16.06 7.00
C VAL A 5 -24.61 15.79 5.51
N LEU A 6 -25.77 16.08 4.93
CA LEU A 6 -26.01 15.92 3.49
C LEU A 6 -25.08 16.84 2.68
N ASP A 7 -24.96 18.10 3.09
CA ASP A 7 -24.07 19.06 2.42
C ASP A 7 -22.62 18.60 2.46
N GLY A 8 -22.17 18.08 3.60
CA GLY A 8 -20.83 17.48 3.75
C GLY A 8 -20.62 16.29 2.82
N LEU A 9 -21.60 15.41 2.71
CA LEU A 9 -21.53 14.24 1.83
C LEU A 9 -21.53 14.64 0.36
N LEU A 10 -22.36 15.61 -0.04
CA LEU A 10 -22.40 16.13 -1.41
C LEU A 10 -21.06 16.78 -1.80
N LYS A 11 -20.47 17.56 -0.90
CA LYS A 11 -19.15 18.15 -1.10
C LYS A 11 -18.09 17.07 -1.28
N ARG A 12 -18.06 16.08 -0.38
CA ARG A 12 -17.10 14.98 -0.46
C ARG A 12 -17.25 14.16 -1.74
N ARG A 13 -18.49 13.91 -2.15
CA ARG A 13 -18.76 13.23 -3.43
C ARG A 13 -18.20 14.02 -4.62
N ALA A 14 -18.39 15.35 -4.62
CA ALA A 14 -17.88 16.21 -5.70
C ALA A 14 -16.34 16.21 -5.75
N GLU A 15 -15.67 16.25 -4.60
CA GLU A 15 -14.21 16.14 -4.49
C GLU A 15 -13.71 14.81 -5.08
N ILE A 16 -14.31 13.69 -4.68
CA ILE A 16 -13.92 12.35 -5.20
C ILE A 16 -14.18 12.27 -6.71
N ALA A 17 -15.29 12.80 -7.20
CA ALA A 17 -15.58 12.80 -8.63
C ALA A 17 -14.53 13.61 -9.42
N GLY A 18 -14.12 14.76 -8.91
CA GLY A 18 -13.04 15.56 -9.49
C GLY A 18 -11.68 14.84 -9.47
N ASP A 19 -11.35 14.16 -8.40
CA ASP A 19 -10.12 13.35 -8.29
C ASP A 19 -10.11 12.20 -9.30
N ILE A 20 -11.25 11.56 -9.52
CA ILE A 20 -11.41 10.51 -10.54
C ILE A 20 -11.15 11.09 -11.94
N GLU A 21 -11.75 12.22 -12.28
CA GLU A 21 -11.54 12.85 -13.58
C GLU A 21 -10.07 13.23 -13.81
N ASN A 22 -9.44 13.83 -12.81
CA ASN A 22 -8.01 14.18 -12.85
C ASN A 22 -7.12 12.95 -13.00
N THR A 23 -7.45 11.85 -12.33
CA THR A 23 -6.72 10.57 -12.42
C THR A 23 -6.86 9.97 -13.82
N HIS A 24 -8.04 10.03 -14.42
CA HIS A 24 -8.26 9.58 -15.80
C HIS A 24 -7.48 10.45 -16.81
N ALA A 25 -7.46 11.77 -16.63
CA ALA A 25 -6.68 12.66 -17.47
C ALA A 25 -5.18 12.32 -17.40
N ARG A 26 -4.66 12.16 -16.19
CA ARG A 26 -3.25 11.76 -15.96
C ARG A 26 -2.95 10.39 -16.56
N LEU A 27 -3.85 9.43 -16.45
CA LEU A 27 -3.67 8.11 -17.04
C LEU A 27 -3.55 8.21 -18.57
N ARG A 28 -4.39 9.01 -19.23
CA ARG A 28 -4.29 9.24 -20.69
C ARG A 28 -2.94 9.82 -21.09
N GLU A 29 -2.45 10.81 -20.35
CA GLU A 29 -1.11 11.41 -20.60
C GLU A 29 0.00 10.38 -20.47
N MET A 30 -0.08 9.53 -19.45
CA MET A 30 0.90 8.47 -19.24
C MET A 30 0.88 7.42 -20.33
N ILE A 31 -0.28 7.06 -20.86
CA ILE A 31 -0.43 6.12 -21.98
C ILE A 31 0.25 6.72 -23.23
N ILE A 32 -0.02 7.97 -23.56
CA ILE A 32 0.60 8.66 -24.70
C ILE A 32 2.13 8.71 -24.52
N ALA A 33 2.62 9.02 -23.34
CA ALA A 33 4.05 9.05 -23.05
C ALA A 33 4.69 7.66 -23.23
N LEU A 34 4.01 6.60 -22.81
CA LEU A 34 4.48 5.22 -22.98
C LEU A 34 4.54 4.83 -24.46
N GLU A 35 3.49 5.11 -25.22
CA GLU A 35 3.45 4.86 -26.67
C GLU A 35 4.58 5.59 -27.42
N ASN A 36 4.86 6.83 -27.05
CA ASN A 36 5.96 7.60 -27.63
C ASN A 36 7.34 6.99 -27.29
N LEU A 37 7.52 6.49 -26.06
CA LEU A 37 8.74 5.80 -25.66
C LEU A 37 8.91 4.48 -26.42
N ASP A 38 7.86 3.70 -26.56
CA ASP A 38 7.89 2.44 -27.31
C ASP A 38 8.25 2.69 -28.78
N ALA A 39 7.64 3.71 -29.41
CA ALA A 39 7.98 4.11 -30.76
C ALA A 39 9.45 4.57 -30.87
N THR A 40 9.96 5.29 -29.88
CA THR A 40 11.37 5.71 -29.85
C THR A 40 12.31 4.53 -29.71
N ILE A 41 12.02 3.57 -28.85
CA ILE A 41 12.81 2.33 -28.71
C ILE A 41 12.92 1.61 -30.04
N LEU A 42 11.81 1.45 -30.75
CA LEU A 42 11.77 0.78 -32.05
C LEU A 42 12.54 1.54 -33.16
N GLN A 43 12.76 2.84 -33.01
CA GLN A 43 13.64 3.59 -33.91
C GLN A 43 15.13 3.22 -33.70
N PHE A 44 15.53 2.93 -32.46
CA PHE A 44 16.90 2.51 -32.14
C PHE A 44 17.13 1.03 -32.41
N ASP A 45 16.16 0.18 -32.11
CA ASP A 45 16.20 -1.27 -32.38
C ASP A 45 14.81 -1.74 -32.85
N PRO A 46 14.61 -1.84 -34.19
CA PRO A 46 13.34 -2.29 -34.76
C PRO A 46 12.95 -3.72 -34.37
N SER A 47 13.92 -4.54 -33.97
CA SER A 47 13.69 -5.93 -33.56
C SER A 47 13.33 -6.08 -32.08
N TYR A 48 13.41 -5.00 -31.30
CA TYR A 48 13.15 -5.05 -29.86
C TYR A 48 11.68 -5.35 -29.55
N ARG A 49 11.46 -6.25 -28.63
CA ARG A 49 10.10 -6.62 -28.18
C ARG A 49 9.70 -5.75 -27.00
N VAL A 50 9.08 -4.59 -27.27
CA VAL A 50 8.66 -3.62 -26.23
C VAL A 50 7.66 -4.24 -25.25
N GLU A 51 6.85 -5.22 -25.67
CA GLU A 51 5.90 -5.93 -24.83
C GLU A 51 6.59 -6.80 -23.75
N SER A 52 7.87 -7.11 -23.95
CA SER A 52 8.66 -7.89 -22.98
C SER A 52 9.14 -7.06 -21.80
N ILE A 53 9.06 -5.71 -21.88
CA ILE A 53 9.49 -4.81 -20.82
C ILE A 53 8.51 -4.90 -19.66
N ARG A 54 8.98 -5.42 -18.54
CA ARG A 54 8.15 -5.52 -17.34
C ARG A 54 8.02 -4.16 -16.68
N PRO A 55 6.79 -3.73 -16.31
CA PRO A 55 6.61 -2.53 -15.50
C PRO A 55 7.45 -2.60 -14.22
N LYS A 56 8.07 -1.48 -13.86
CA LYS A 56 8.71 -1.39 -12.55
C LYS A 56 7.68 -1.58 -11.45
N ALA A 57 8.06 -2.32 -10.42
CA ALA A 57 7.20 -2.48 -9.24
C ALA A 57 6.87 -1.11 -8.65
N PHE A 58 5.60 -0.91 -8.30
CA PHE A 58 5.18 0.27 -7.56
C PHE A 58 6.00 0.36 -6.26
N ARG A 59 6.68 1.48 -6.10
CA ARG A 59 7.30 1.85 -4.83
C ARG A 59 6.48 2.99 -4.27
N PRO A 60 5.79 2.80 -3.14
CA PRO A 60 5.11 3.91 -2.49
C PRO A 60 6.10 5.08 -2.33
N PRO A 61 5.68 6.32 -2.53
CA PRO A 61 6.51 7.48 -2.23
C PRO A 61 7.10 7.34 -0.83
N LYS A 62 8.30 7.86 -0.61
CA LYS A 62 8.91 7.83 0.73
C LYS A 62 8.02 8.47 1.79
N ASP A 63 7.18 9.40 1.37
CA ASP A 63 6.30 10.23 2.20
C ASP A 63 4.86 9.70 2.29
N TRP A 64 4.59 8.48 1.83
CA TRP A 64 3.24 7.90 1.87
C TRP A 64 2.71 7.65 3.30
N ALA A 65 3.61 7.63 4.27
CA ALA A 65 3.30 7.57 5.69
C ALA A 65 4.24 8.52 6.46
N ASN A 66 3.68 9.32 7.34
CA ASN A 66 4.45 10.14 8.25
C ASN A 66 5.31 9.26 9.17
N ARG A 67 6.40 9.85 9.67
CA ARG A 67 7.30 9.14 10.59
C ARG A 67 6.52 8.60 11.79
N GLY A 68 6.61 7.30 12.03
CA GLY A 68 5.93 6.62 13.12
C GLY A 68 4.47 6.23 12.85
N GLU A 69 3.89 6.67 11.75
CA GLU A 69 2.50 6.37 11.42
C GLU A 69 2.28 4.87 11.12
N MET A 70 3.19 4.25 10.39
CA MET A 70 3.14 2.80 10.16
C MET A 70 3.17 2.02 11.48
N THR A 71 4.07 2.37 12.37
CA THR A 71 4.17 1.73 13.70
C THR A 71 2.89 1.91 14.50
N ARG A 72 2.27 3.09 14.46
CA ARG A 72 1.00 3.37 15.14
C ARG A 72 -0.13 2.49 14.60
N ILE A 73 -0.25 2.34 13.28
CA ILE A 73 -1.25 1.49 12.65
C ILE A 73 -1.01 0.03 13.02
N ILE A 74 0.23 -0.45 12.94
CA ILE A 74 0.59 -1.83 13.32
C ILE A 74 0.20 -2.13 14.76
N LEU A 75 0.53 -1.24 15.69
CA LEU A 75 0.18 -1.43 17.11
C LEU A 75 -1.35 -1.37 17.33
N SER A 76 -2.07 -0.52 16.59
CA SER A 76 -3.53 -0.47 16.62
C SER A 76 -4.16 -1.78 16.14
N VAL A 77 -3.67 -2.32 15.02
CA VAL A 77 -4.11 -3.61 14.49
C VAL A 77 -3.91 -4.73 15.51
N LEU A 78 -2.73 -4.79 16.14
CA LEU A 78 -2.44 -5.81 17.16
C LEU A 78 -3.28 -5.67 18.42
N ARG A 79 -3.62 -4.43 18.83
CA ARG A 79 -4.49 -4.20 19.99
C ARG A 79 -5.92 -4.66 19.76
N GLN A 80 -6.40 -4.54 18.53
CA GLN A 80 -7.76 -4.93 18.15
C GLN A 80 -7.88 -6.42 17.80
N ALA A 81 -6.77 -7.09 17.55
CA ALA A 81 -6.75 -8.49 17.19
C ALA A 81 -7.13 -9.37 18.39
N ALA A 82 -8.04 -10.32 18.17
CA ALA A 82 -8.44 -11.32 19.17
C ALA A 82 -7.38 -12.42 19.35
N GLU A 83 -6.57 -12.66 18.33
CA GLU A 83 -5.53 -13.68 18.25
C GLU A 83 -4.23 -13.10 17.72
N PRO A 84 -3.08 -13.74 18.00
CA PRO A 84 -1.83 -13.35 17.39
C PRO A 84 -1.89 -13.38 15.87
N LEU A 85 -1.28 -12.41 15.21
CA LEU A 85 -1.32 -12.23 13.75
C LEU A 85 0.04 -12.51 13.13
N THR A 86 0.03 -13.03 11.89
CA THR A 86 1.24 -13.13 11.08
C THR A 86 1.64 -11.75 10.54
N THR A 87 2.90 -11.59 10.16
CA THR A 87 3.39 -10.36 9.50
C THR A 87 2.57 -10.04 8.25
N ARG A 88 2.17 -11.06 7.48
CA ARG A 88 1.37 -10.91 6.28
C ARG A 88 -0.05 -10.43 6.58
N ASP A 89 -0.69 -10.95 7.61
CA ASP A 89 -2.03 -10.51 8.02
C ASP A 89 -2.04 -9.04 8.44
N ILE A 90 -1.02 -8.61 9.16
CA ILE A 90 -0.83 -7.21 9.54
C ILE A 90 -0.61 -6.34 8.29
N ALA A 91 0.20 -6.80 7.34
CA ALA A 91 0.43 -6.08 6.09
C ALA A 91 -0.86 -5.94 5.26
N LEU A 92 -1.69 -6.98 5.18
CA LEU A 92 -3.00 -6.94 4.51
C LEU A 92 -3.92 -5.90 5.15
N GLN A 93 -4.02 -5.87 6.47
CA GLN A 93 -4.83 -4.89 7.17
C GLN A 93 -4.31 -3.46 6.96
N LEU A 94 -3.00 -3.29 6.94
CA LEU A 94 -2.37 -2.00 6.64
C LEU A 94 -2.74 -1.49 5.24
N LEU A 95 -2.75 -2.38 4.24
CA LEU A 95 -3.18 -2.03 2.88
C LEU A 95 -4.65 -1.61 2.84
N VAL A 96 -5.52 -2.32 3.55
CA VAL A 96 -6.94 -1.97 3.66
C VAL A 96 -7.13 -0.61 4.32
N GLU A 97 -6.46 -0.35 5.42
CA GLU A 97 -6.55 0.95 6.13
C GLU A 97 -6.04 2.12 5.30
N ARG A 98 -5.09 1.86 4.40
CA ARG A 98 -4.54 2.86 3.47
C ARG A 98 -5.29 2.93 2.15
N ALA A 99 -6.38 2.19 1.99
CA ALA A 99 -7.16 2.08 0.76
C ALA A 99 -6.29 1.69 -0.47
N LEU A 100 -5.28 0.85 -0.23
CA LEU A 100 -4.41 0.30 -1.26
C LEU A 100 -4.91 -1.07 -1.73
N ASP A 101 -4.54 -1.48 -2.94
CA ASP A 101 -4.98 -2.75 -3.50
C ASP A 101 -4.34 -3.94 -2.77
N LYS A 102 -5.15 -4.64 -1.98
CA LYS A 102 -4.74 -5.86 -1.27
C LYS A 102 -4.42 -7.04 -2.19
N ASN A 103 -4.86 -6.99 -3.45
CA ASN A 103 -4.60 -8.04 -4.43
C ASN A 103 -3.29 -7.83 -5.20
N ASP A 104 -2.66 -6.66 -5.07
CA ASP A 104 -1.34 -6.41 -5.63
C ASP A 104 -0.28 -7.19 -4.82
N GLN A 105 0.13 -8.34 -5.36
CA GLN A 105 1.10 -9.24 -4.72
C GLN A 105 2.48 -8.59 -4.53
N ARG A 106 2.87 -7.68 -5.41
CA ARG A 106 4.17 -6.97 -5.30
C ARG A 106 4.12 -5.96 -4.17
N LEU A 107 3.04 -5.21 -4.08
CA LEU A 107 2.81 -4.26 -3.00
C LEU A 107 2.71 -5.00 -1.65
N LEU A 108 1.98 -6.10 -1.60
CA LEU A 108 1.85 -6.92 -0.40
C LEU A 108 3.20 -7.46 0.10
N ARG A 109 4.06 -7.96 -0.80
CA ARG A 109 5.41 -8.41 -0.44
C ARG A 109 6.27 -7.28 0.14
N LEU A 110 6.22 -6.10 -0.50
CA LEU A 110 6.93 -4.92 -0.02
C LEU A 110 6.44 -4.49 1.37
N MET A 111 5.12 -4.45 1.56
CA MET A 111 4.51 -4.09 2.84
C MET A 111 4.83 -5.12 3.92
N THR A 112 4.75 -6.40 3.61
CA THR A 112 5.11 -7.48 4.54
C THR A 112 6.56 -7.33 5.03
N LYS A 113 7.49 -7.00 4.13
CA LYS A 113 8.88 -6.74 4.49
C LYS A 113 9.02 -5.53 5.42
N ARG A 114 8.35 -4.42 5.12
CA ARG A 114 8.38 -3.20 5.94
C ARG A 114 7.74 -3.41 7.32
N VAL A 115 6.61 -4.07 7.36
CA VAL A 115 5.92 -4.43 8.61
C VAL A 115 6.82 -5.34 9.46
N GLY A 116 7.49 -6.33 8.87
CA GLY A 116 8.43 -7.21 9.56
C GLY A 116 9.59 -6.45 10.20
N VAL A 117 10.15 -5.44 9.53
CA VAL A 117 11.19 -4.57 10.11
C VAL A 117 10.65 -3.78 11.29
N ALA A 118 9.47 -3.16 11.14
CA ALA A 118 8.85 -2.38 12.20
C ALA A 118 8.51 -3.23 13.44
N LEU A 119 8.01 -4.45 13.24
CA LEU A 119 7.70 -5.39 14.32
C LEU A 119 8.94 -5.82 15.09
N ARG A 120 10.04 -6.12 14.39
CA ARG A 120 11.32 -6.46 15.05
C ARG A 120 11.83 -5.31 15.91
N LEU A 121 11.77 -4.07 15.40
CA LEU A 121 12.15 -2.90 16.18
C LEU A 121 11.25 -2.72 17.42
N GLN A 122 9.95 -2.96 17.31
CA GLN A 122 9.04 -2.88 18.43
C GLN A 122 9.25 -4.02 19.45
N ARG A 123 9.60 -5.22 18.98
CA ARG A 123 10.00 -6.33 19.87
C ARG A 123 11.24 -5.97 20.68
N ASP A 124 12.25 -5.40 20.04
CA ASP A 124 13.49 -4.98 20.70
C ASP A 124 13.24 -3.87 21.72
N LYS A 125 12.24 -3.02 21.49
CA LYS A 125 11.77 -2.00 22.44
C LYS A 125 10.82 -2.55 23.51
N GLY A 126 10.41 -3.80 23.44
CA GLY A 126 9.53 -4.45 24.40
C GLY A 126 8.04 -4.15 24.22
N GLY A 127 7.61 -3.56 23.10
CA GLY A 127 6.20 -3.24 22.83
C GLY A 127 5.38 -4.41 22.29
N VAL A 128 6.02 -5.34 21.59
CA VAL A 128 5.38 -6.53 21.03
C VAL A 128 6.20 -7.76 21.36
N LYS A 129 5.55 -8.92 21.33
CA LYS A 129 6.20 -10.22 21.42
C LYS A 129 5.91 -11.06 20.19
N SER A 130 6.79 -11.99 19.87
CA SER A 130 6.61 -12.93 18.78
C SER A 130 6.81 -14.36 19.27
N ASP A 131 5.94 -15.24 18.79
CA ASP A 131 6.03 -16.68 18.98
C ASP A 131 6.08 -17.38 17.63
N GLN A 132 6.68 -18.56 17.58
CA GLN A 132 6.70 -19.34 16.36
C GLN A 132 5.34 -20.00 16.15
N GLY A 133 4.70 -19.67 15.04
CA GLY A 133 3.46 -20.31 14.62
C GLY A 133 3.70 -21.61 13.85
N PRO A 134 2.63 -22.24 13.35
CA PRO A 134 2.75 -23.42 12.51
C PRO A 134 3.55 -23.09 11.25
N GLY A 135 4.59 -23.87 10.98
CA GLY A 135 5.53 -23.63 9.89
C GLY A 135 6.63 -22.63 10.25
N GLN A 136 7.06 -21.81 9.28
CA GLN A 136 8.14 -20.82 9.45
C GLN A 136 7.62 -19.41 9.78
N TYR A 137 6.32 -19.26 10.06
CA TYR A 137 5.70 -17.96 10.31
C TYR A 137 5.85 -17.56 11.78
N GLN A 138 6.15 -16.29 12.01
CA GLN A 138 6.07 -15.69 13.34
C GLN A 138 4.68 -15.12 13.57
N LEU A 139 4.15 -15.32 14.77
CA LEU A 139 2.92 -14.74 15.27
C LEU A 139 3.26 -13.59 16.21
N TRP A 140 2.59 -12.48 16.03
CA TRP A 140 2.84 -11.25 16.75
C TRP A 140 1.64 -10.84 17.60
N GLU A 141 1.90 -10.39 18.80
CA GLU A 141 0.90 -9.83 19.70
C GLU A 141 1.49 -8.71 20.57
N ILE A 142 0.60 -7.87 21.11
CA ILE A 142 1.00 -6.83 22.06
C ILE A 142 1.51 -7.48 23.35
N LYS A 143 2.63 -6.99 23.84
CA LYS A 143 3.14 -7.37 25.16
C LYS A 143 2.33 -6.60 26.20
N LYS A 144 1.57 -7.33 27.03
CA LYS A 144 0.83 -6.78 28.17
C LYS A 144 1.79 -6.45 29.32
#